data_b2f1c26f8491ca6ef704f656163153fe
#
_entry.id   b2f1c26f8491ca6ef704f656163153fe
#
_cell.length_a   1.000
_cell.length_b   1.000
_cell.length_c   1.000
_cell.angle_alpha   90.00
_cell.angle_beta   90.00
_cell.angle_gamma   90.00
#
_symmetry.space_group_name_H-M   'P 1'
#
loop_
_entity.id
_entity.type
_entity.pdbx_description
1 polymer ?
#
loop_
_entity_poly.entity_id
_entity_poly.type
_entity_poly.pdbx_seq_one_letter_code
_entity_poly.pdbx_strand_id
1 'polypeptide(L)'
;MRFPSEEDPGDAGHHIEGSFRGGGEGWVNVRSRGRGLLALFLFSDAGPDDAPARLVLGSHQWVPRVLAPAGEAGMAFGPVAARLPPSVLSRRTVEATGRAGDVFVCHPFIVHTATWPHRGTEARLVAQPGIEVADGFRVDGSDPSPVARAIVAGLDKDW
;
A
#
# COMPACT_ATOMS: atom_id res chain seq x y z
N MET A 1 7.73 2.63 13.59
CA MET A 1 9.07 2.56 14.19
C MET A 1 9.45 1.10 14.36
N ARG A 2 10.71 0.74 14.06
CA ARG A 2 11.24 -0.62 14.23
C ARG A 2 12.62 -0.53 14.87
N PHE A 3 12.82 -1.30 15.92
CA PHE A 3 14.12 -1.41 16.60
C PHE A 3 14.88 -2.65 16.10
N PRO A 4 16.21 -2.68 16.23
CA PRO A 4 17.00 -3.87 15.96
C PRO A 4 16.48 -5.09 16.71
N SER A 5 16.18 -6.17 15.98
CA SER A 5 15.66 -7.43 16.54
C SER A 5 15.73 -8.54 15.48
N GLU A 6 16.07 -9.75 15.90
CA GLU A 6 15.96 -10.97 15.09
C GLU A 6 14.57 -11.62 15.20
N GLU A 7 13.73 -11.17 16.15
CA GLU A 7 12.41 -11.74 16.37
C GLU A 7 11.40 -11.29 15.31
N ASP A 8 10.56 -12.22 14.87
CA ASP A 8 9.43 -11.93 13.98
C ASP A 8 8.34 -11.20 14.76
N PRO A 9 8.03 -9.94 14.42
CA PRO A 9 6.98 -9.18 15.09
C PRO A 9 5.56 -9.61 14.67
N GLY A 10 5.41 -10.53 13.73
CA GLY A 10 4.12 -11.02 13.25
C GLY A 10 3.36 -10.06 12.34
N ASP A 11 4.01 -9.02 11.78
CA ASP A 11 3.38 -7.98 10.96
C ASP A 11 3.79 -8.02 9.47
N ALA A 12 4.46 -9.09 9.02
CA ALA A 12 4.99 -9.25 7.67
C ALA A 12 3.95 -9.72 6.63
N GLY A 13 2.67 -9.49 6.86
CA GLY A 13 1.60 -9.83 5.91
C GLY A 13 1.48 -8.82 4.76
N HIS A 14 1.29 -9.32 3.52
CA HIS A 14 0.96 -8.45 2.39
C HIS A 14 -0.39 -7.76 2.63
N HIS A 15 -0.43 -6.44 2.47
CA HIS A 15 -1.65 -5.64 2.63
C HIS A 15 -1.62 -4.39 1.75
N ILE A 16 -2.76 -3.73 1.67
CA ILE A 16 -2.91 -2.34 1.26
C ILE A 16 -3.40 -1.54 2.46
N GLU A 17 -3.38 -0.24 2.38
CA GLU A 17 -3.90 0.58 3.47
C GLU A 17 -5.42 0.78 3.40
N GLY A 18 -6.06 0.83 4.56
CA GLY A 18 -7.40 1.34 4.70
C GLY A 18 -7.45 2.84 4.41
N SER A 19 -8.54 3.32 3.83
CA SER A 19 -8.65 4.71 3.38
C SER A 19 -9.75 5.49 4.09
N PHE A 20 -10.76 4.85 4.62
CA PHE A 20 -11.82 5.50 5.39
C PHE A 20 -12.34 4.58 6.51
N ARG A 21 -13.11 5.12 7.43
CA ARG A 21 -13.71 4.33 8.50
C ARG A 21 -15.04 3.73 8.05
N GLY A 22 -15.17 2.42 8.23
CA GLY A 22 -16.40 1.68 7.98
C GLY A 22 -16.40 0.43 8.84
N GLY A 23 -17.49 0.08 9.50
CA GLY A 23 -17.60 -1.17 10.25
C GLY A 23 -16.63 -1.35 11.43
N GLY A 24 -15.97 -0.29 11.92
CA GLY A 24 -15.06 -0.34 13.06
C GLY A 24 -13.57 -0.43 12.73
N GLU A 25 -13.21 -0.87 11.52
CA GLU A 25 -11.84 -0.96 11.01
C GLU A 25 -11.61 -0.07 9.79
N GLY A 26 -10.38 -0.03 9.28
CA GLY A 26 -10.07 0.65 8.03
C GLY A 26 -10.76 -0.05 6.84
N TRP A 27 -11.47 0.73 6.04
CA TRP A 27 -12.16 0.28 4.82
C TRP A 27 -11.53 0.91 3.59
N VAL A 28 -11.77 0.29 2.46
CA VAL A 28 -11.29 0.76 1.16
C VAL A 28 -12.36 0.46 0.10
N ASN A 29 -12.54 1.37 -0.85
CA ASN A 29 -13.36 1.14 -2.04
C ASN A 29 -12.56 1.38 -3.32
N VAL A 30 -13.11 1.01 -4.46
CA VAL A 30 -12.43 1.10 -5.76
C VAL A 30 -12.03 2.53 -6.14
N ARG A 31 -12.71 3.54 -5.58
CA ARG A 31 -12.40 4.97 -5.78
C ARG A 31 -11.32 5.50 -4.83
N SER A 32 -10.79 4.67 -3.95
CA SER A 32 -9.84 5.08 -2.90
C SER A 32 -10.29 6.33 -2.12
N ARG A 33 -11.60 6.39 -1.78
CA ARG A 33 -12.14 7.49 -0.99
C ARG A 33 -11.36 7.62 0.33
N GLY A 34 -10.96 8.83 0.69
CA GLY A 34 -10.22 9.13 1.90
C GLY A 34 -8.70 8.95 1.81
N ARG A 35 -8.17 8.33 0.71
CA ARG A 35 -6.71 8.19 0.54
C ARG A 35 -6.30 8.45 -0.91
N GLY A 36 -5.58 9.56 -1.13
CA GLY A 36 -5.08 9.92 -2.46
C GLY A 36 -3.79 9.20 -2.83
N LEU A 37 -2.89 9.01 -1.87
CA LEU A 37 -1.58 8.38 -2.06
C LEU A 37 -1.19 7.59 -0.82
N LEU A 38 -0.32 6.60 -1.01
CA LEU A 38 0.51 6.03 0.05
C LEU A 38 1.86 6.74 0.02
N ALA A 39 2.23 7.38 1.12
CA ALA A 39 3.53 8.02 1.26
C ALA A 39 4.29 7.43 2.46
N LEU A 40 5.54 7.03 2.23
CA LEU A 40 6.44 6.59 3.28
C LEU A 40 7.54 7.63 3.45
N PHE A 41 7.53 8.33 4.58
CA PHE A 41 8.53 9.33 4.92
C PHE A 41 9.60 8.69 5.79
N LEU A 42 10.84 8.70 5.35
CA LEU A 42 11.96 8.21 6.13
C LEU A 42 12.45 9.32 7.08
N PHE A 43 12.32 9.09 8.38
CA PHE A 43 12.84 10.00 9.43
C PHE A 43 14.19 9.54 9.98
N SER A 44 14.63 8.35 9.59
CA SER A 44 16.00 7.85 9.76
C SER A 44 16.50 7.32 8.43
N ASP A 45 17.79 7.09 8.30
CA ASP A 45 18.31 6.26 7.23
C ASP A 45 17.68 4.86 7.32
N ALA A 46 17.50 4.20 6.20
CA ALA A 46 16.99 2.85 6.09
C ALA A 46 17.78 2.08 5.02
N GLY A 47 18.66 1.21 5.44
CA GLY A 47 19.39 0.29 4.59
C GLY A 47 18.66 -1.04 4.42
N PRO A 48 19.23 -1.98 3.66
CA PRO A 48 18.65 -3.32 3.47
C PRO A 48 18.57 -4.13 4.77
N ASP A 49 19.46 -3.87 5.73
CA ASP A 49 19.48 -4.57 7.01
C ASP A 49 18.54 -3.95 8.07
N ASP A 50 17.91 -2.82 7.76
CA ASP A 50 17.04 -2.09 8.68
C ASP A 50 15.55 -2.50 8.54
N ALA A 51 15.28 -3.69 8.04
CA ALA A 51 13.93 -4.20 7.80
C ALA A 51 13.05 -3.21 7.02
N PRO A 52 13.46 -2.73 5.82
CA PRO A 52 12.71 -1.76 5.04
C PRO A 52 11.36 -2.31 4.61
N ALA A 53 10.35 -1.45 4.45
CA ALA A 53 9.09 -1.85 3.85
C ALA A 53 9.32 -2.35 2.41
N ARG A 54 8.63 -3.42 2.02
CA ARG A 54 8.72 -4.01 0.67
C ARG A 54 7.45 -3.75 -0.11
N LEU A 55 7.60 -3.18 -1.32
CA LEU A 55 6.52 -2.78 -2.21
C LEU A 55 6.45 -3.74 -3.40
N VAL A 56 5.27 -4.31 -3.70
CA VAL A 56 5.06 -5.23 -4.82
C VAL A 56 4.75 -4.43 -6.09
N LEU A 57 5.68 -4.37 -7.03
CA LEU A 57 5.58 -3.55 -8.23
C LEU A 57 4.41 -3.99 -9.13
N GLY A 58 3.58 -3.03 -9.53
CA GLY A 58 2.44 -3.26 -10.41
C GLY A 58 1.21 -3.88 -9.73
N SER A 59 1.28 -4.23 -8.44
CA SER A 59 0.15 -4.81 -7.69
C SER A 59 -1.08 -3.88 -7.66
N HIS A 60 -0.87 -2.57 -7.63
CA HIS A 60 -1.94 -1.57 -7.61
C HIS A 60 -2.91 -1.66 -8.79
N GLN A 61 -2.49 -2.25 -9.91
CA GLN A 61 -3.35 -2.45 -11.08
C GLN A 61 -4.26 -3.70 -10.98
N TRP A 62 -4.10 -4.53 -9.96
CA TRP A 62 -4.90 -5.73 -9.73
C TRP A 62 -5.92 -5.54 -8.61
N VAL A 63 -5.63 -4.68 -7.68
CA VAL A 63 -6.51 -4.37 -6.54
C VAL A 63 -7.89 -3.82 -6.96
N PRO A 64 -8.04 -2.97 -7.99
CA PRO A 64 -9.34 -2.46 -8.41
C PRO A 64 -10.39 -3.54 -8.68
N ARG A 65 -10.00 -4.67 -9.26
CA ARG A 65 -10.92 -5.78 -9.55
C ARG A 65 -11.41 -6.50 -8.29
N VAL A 66 -10.56 -6.58 -7.27
CA VAL A 66 -10.97 -7.12 -5.96
C VAL A 66 -11.98 -6.20 -5.28
N LEU A 67 -11.83 -4.89 -5.47
CA LEU A 67 -12.66 -3.87 -4.82
C LEU A 67 -13.97 -3.57 -5.58
N ALA A 68 -13.98 -3.72 -6.90
CA ALA A 68 -15.13 -3.37 -7.74
C ALA A 68 -16.46 -4.01 -7.30
N PRO A 69 -16.52 -5.29 -6.93
CA PRO A 69 -17.76 -5.92 -6.47
C PRO A 69 -18.32 -5.32 -5.18
N ALA A 70 -17.47 -4.69 -4.36
CA ALA A 70 -17.89 -4.03 -3.12
C ALA A 70 -18.46 -2.61 -3.33
N GLY A 71 -18.36 -2.07 -4.55
CA GLY A 71 -18.91 -0.77 -4.93
C GLY A 71 -18.44 0.40 -4.05
N GLU A 72 -19.31 1.39 -3.89
CA GLU A 72 -19.05 2.58 -3.06
C GLU A 72 -18.94 2.27 -1.57
N ALA A 73 -19.64 1.24 -1.09
CA ALA A 73 -19.57 0.82 0.30
C ALA A 73 -18.16 0.32 0.67
N GLY A 74 -17.46 -0.29 -0.29
CA GLY A 74 -16.14 -0.85 -0.08
C GLY A 74 -16.13 -2.08 0.82
N MET A 75 -14.94 -2.43 1.29
CA MET A 75 -14.72 -3.58 2.17
C MET A 75 -13.54 -3.31 3.13
N ALA A 76 -13.41 -4.15 4.15
CA ALA A 76 -12.23 -4.13 5.02
C ALA A 76 -10.94 -4.32 4.21
N PHE A 77 -9.91 -3.54 4.51
CA PHE A 77 -8.66 -3.53 3.73
C PHE A 77 -7.82 -4.80 3.94
N GLY A 78 -7.83 -5.37 5.15
CA GLY A 78 -6.99 -6.52 5.51
C GLY A 78 -7.08 -7.70 4.54
N PRO A 79 -8.27 -8.20 4.17
CA PRO A 79 -8.38 -9.35 3.29
C PRO A 79 -8.15 -9.05 1.80
N VAL A 80 -7.91 -7.80 1.39
CA VAL A 80 -7.79 -7.44 -0.04
C VAL A 80 -6.59 -8.13 -0.69
N ALA A 81 -5.42 -8.08 -0.08
CA ALA A 81 -4.22 -8.69 -0.64
C ALA A 81 -4.34 -10.22 -0.77
N ALA A 82 -5.00 -10.88 0.19
CA ALA A 82 -5.22 -12.33 0.15
C ALA A 82 -6.17 -12.79 -0.98
N ARG A 83 -6.92 -11.86 -1.57
CA ARG A 83 -7.81 -12.13 -2.72
C ARG A 83 -7.13 -11.95 -4.08
N LEU A 84 -5.90 -11.46 -4.09
CA LEU A 84 -5.11 -11.33 -5.31
C LEU A 84 -4.53 -12.69 -5.73
N PRO A 85 -4.36 -12.93 -7.04
CA PRO A 85 -3.65 -14.11 -7.51
C PRO A 85 -2.24 -14.20 -6.92
N PRO A 86 -1.75 -15.39 -6.56
CA PRO A 86 -0.37 -15.56 -6.07
C PRO A 86 0.69 -14.99 -7.01
N SER A 87 0.46 -15.04 -8.32
CA SER A 87 1.32 -14.47 -9.35
C SER A 87 1.48 -12.95 -9.24
N VAL A 88 0.52 -12.25 -8.62
CA VAL A 88 0.62 -10.81 -8.34
C VAL A 88 1.54 -10.56 -7.14
N LEU A 89 1.37 -11.35 -6.07
CA LEU A 89 2.17 -11.21 -4.85
C LEU A 89 3.62 -11.64 -5.04
N SER A 90 3.89 -12.53 -6.00
CA SER A 90 5.25 -12.98 -6.36
C SER A 90 5.96 -12.08 -7.39
N ARG A 91 5.38 -10.96 -7.77
CA ARG A 91 6.03 -10.00 -8.70
C ARG A 91 7.27 -9.39 -8.05
N ARG A 92 8.11 -8.77 -8.92
CA ARG A 92 9.27 -8.00 -8.46
C ARG A 92 8.87 -7.02 -7.36
N THR A 93 9.68 -6.96 -6.33
CA THR A 93 9.53 -6.01 -5.23
C THR A 93 10.63 -4.96 -5.22
N VAL A 94 10.37 -3.86 -4.56
CA VAL A 94 11.33 -2.82 -4.22
C VAL A 94 11.28 -2.60 -2.71
N GLU A 95 12.42 -2.46 -2.11
CA GLU A 95 12.57 -2.10 -0.71
C GLU A 95 12.64 -0.57 -0.56
N ALA A 96 11.94 -0.05 0.42
CA ALA A 96 11.91 1.38 0.73
C ALA A 96 13.17 1.75 1.53
N THR A 97 14.33 1.65 0.87
CA THR A 97 15.65 2.03 1.42
C THR A 97 16.02 3.44 0.98
N GLY A 98 16.68 4.21 1.83
CA GLY A 98 17.07 5.58 1.53
C GLY A 98 17.64 6.30 2.75
N ARG A 99 17.74 7.60 2.65
CA ARG A 99 18.23 8.47 3.73
C ARG A 99 17.08 9.16 4.45
N ALA A 100 17.33 9.62 5.65
CA ALA A 100 16.42 10.52 6.36
C ALA A 100 16.06 11.73 5.48
N GLY A 101 14.75 11.98 5.32
CA GLY A 101 14.21 12.99 4.42
C GLY A 101 13.70 12.45 3.06
N ASP A 102 14.07 11.24 2.68
CA ASP A 102 13.52 10.62 1.46
C ASP A 102 12.03 10.26 1.64
N VAL A 103 11.28 10.37 0.55
CA VAL A 103 9.85 10.05 0.53
C VAL A 103 9.54 9.14 -0.63
N PHE A 104 8.94 7.99 -0.34
CA PHE A 104 8.34 7.12 -1.34
C PHE A 104 6.89 7.53 -1.56
N VAL A 105 6.58 8.00 -2.76
CA VAL A 105 5.19 8.35 -3.17
C VAL A 105 4.65 7.23 -4.03
N CYS A 106 3.62 6.57 -3.54
CA CYS A 106 3.07 5.37 -4.14
C CYS A 106 1.57 5.52 -4.43
N HIS A 107 1.09 4.69 -5.37
CA HIS A 107 -0.34 4.53 -5.60
C HIS A 107 -1.03 4.00 -4.32
N PRO A 108 -2.23 4.47 -3.94
CA PRO A 108 -2.89 4.06 -2.69
C PRO A 108 -3.18 2.55 -2.60
N PHE A 109 -3.26 1.86 -3.74
CA PHE A 109 -3.49 0.42 -3.82
C PHE A 109 -2.21 -0.41 -3.97
N ILE A 110 -1.03 0.16 -3.76
CA ILE A 110 0.19 -0.65 -3.79
C ILE A 110 0.17 -1.69 -2.67
N VAL A 111 0.33 -2.94 -3.01
CA VAL A 111 0.52 -4.00 -2.00
C VAL A 111 1.92 -3.89 -1.44
N HIS A 112 2.01 -3.91 -0.14
CA HIS A 112 3.28 -3.83 0.56
C HIS A 112 3.26 -4.69 1.81
N THR A 113 4.42 -4.84 2.42
CA THR A 113 4.60 -5.58 3.66
C THR A 113 5.71 -4.98 4.51
N ALA A 114 5.57 -5.08 5.82
CA ALA A 114 6.71 -4.93 6.72
C ALA A 114 7.68 -6.10 6.49
N THR A 115 8.95 -5.91 6.85
CA THR A 115 9.98 -6.96 6.79
C THR A 115 10.66 -7.14 8.14
N TRP A 116 11.34 -8.25 8.29
CA TRP A 116 12.20 -8.61 9.40
C TRP A 116 13.28 -9.60 8.91
N PRO A 117 14.36 -9.83 9.64
CA PRO A 117 14.78 -9.16 10.87
C PRO A 117 15.30 -7.75 10.62
N HIS A 118 15.44 -6.97 11.69
CA HIS A 118 16.16 -5.69 11.68
C HIS A 118 17.55 -5.91 12.26
N ARG A 119 18.54 -6.03 11.42
CA ARG A 119 19.96 -6.30 11.75
C ARG A 119 20.84 -5.05 11.83
N GLY A 120 20.27 -3.89 11.52
CA GLY A 120 20.96 -2.61 11.70
C GLY A 120 21.17 -2.29 13.17
N THR A 121 21.89 -1.21 13.44
CA THR A 121 22.26 -0.78 14.80
C THR A 121 21.34 0.29 15.36
N GLU A 122 20.67 1.04 14.50
CA GLU A 122 19.84 2.18 14.87
C GLU A 122 18.34 1.91 14.59
N ALA A 123 17.46 2.55 15.33
CA ALA A 123 16.02 2.41 15.09
C ALA A 123 15.63 3.00 13.72
N ARG A 124 14.90 2.23 12.93
CA ARG A 124 14.27 2.72 11.70
C ARG A 124 12.98 3.46 12.03
N LEU A 125 12.92 4.74 11.65
CA LEU A 125 11.79 5.63 11.84
C LEU A 125 11.14 5.96 10.50
N VAL A 126 9.92 5.47 10.29
CA VAL A 126 9.11 5.77 9.09
C VAL A 126 7.74 6.24 9.53
N ALA A 127 7.26 7.31 8.93
CA ALA A 127 5.88 7.74 9.06
C ALA A 127 5.12 7.50 7.75
N GLN A 128 3.83 7.22 7.90
CA GLN A 128 2.92 6.92 6.80
C GLN A 128 1.65 7.75 6.98
N PRO A 129 1.76 9.10 6.82
CA PRO A 129 0.60 9.96 6.97
C PRO A 129 -0.45 9.67 5.89
N GLY A 130 -1.72 9.83 6.24
CA GLY A 130 -2.80 9.83 5.26
C GLY A 130 -2.69 11.06 4.35
N ILE A 131 -2.52 10.83 3.04
CA ILE A 131 -2.69 11.89 2.04
C ILE A 131 -4.10 11.74 1.53
N GLU A 132 -4.97 12.65 1.96
CA GLU A 132 -6.41 12.51 1.76
C GLU A 132 -6.88 13.02 0.40
N VAL A 133 -7.92 12.36 -0.11
CA VAL A 133 -8.79 12.83 -1.18
C VAL A 133 -10.23 12.58 -0.72
N ALA A 134 -11.00 13.65 -0.51
CA ALA A 134 -12.28 13.57 0.19
C ALA A 134 -13.28 12.62 -0.51
N ASP A 135 -13.51 12.83 -1.81
CA ASP A 135 -14.54 12.13 -2.57
C ASP A 135 -14.05 10.88 -3.31
N GLY A 136 -12.74 10.61 -3.23
CA GLY A 136 -12.11 9.56 -4.02
C GLY A 136 -11.95 9.94 -5.50
N PHE A 137 -11.40 9.01 -6.28
CA PHE A 137 -11.16 9.21 -7.71
C PHE A 137 -12.39 8.84 -8.54
N ARG A 138 -12.59 9.51 -9.67
CA ARG A 138 -13.58 9.08 -10.66
C ARG A 138 -12.99 7.95 -11.50
N VAL A 139 -13.75 6.86 -11.62
CA VAL A 139 -13.31 5.64 -12.32
C VAL A 139 -14.10 5.39 -13.61
N ASP A 140 -14.76 6.43 -14.12
CA ASP A 140 -15.50 6.45 -15.39
C ASP A 140 -14.63 6.91 -16.59
N GLY A 141 -13.33 7.09 -16.37
CA GLY A 141 -12.38 7.58 -17.36
C GLY A 141 -12.28 9.10 -17.48
N SER A 142 -13.10 9.87 -16.77
CA SER A 142 -13.10 11.34 -16.84
C SER A 142 -12.02 12.01 -15.98
N ASP A 143 -11.41 11.29 -15.02
CA ASP A 143 -10.37 11.79 -14.15
C ASP A 143 -8.99 11.63 -14.79
N PRO A 144 -8.28 12.74 -15.10
CA PRO A 144 -6.99 12.67 -15.78
C PRO A 144 -5.81 12.29 -14.85
N SER A 145 -6.05 12.15 -13.55
CA SER A 145 -4.98 11.86 -12.59
C SER A 145 -4.31 10.51 -12.87
N PRO A 146 -3.01 10.36 -12.64
CA PRO A 146 -2.32 9.09 -12.82
C PRO A 146 -2.91 7.96 -11.96
N VAL A 147 -3.41 8.30 -10.77
CA VAL A 147 -4.03 7.32 -9.86
C VAL A 147 -5.33 6.79 -10.46
N ALA A 148 -6.25 7.68 -10.87
CA ALA A 148 -7.53 7.28 -11.47
C ALA A 148 -7.31 6.45 -12.75
N ARG A 149 -6.39 6.89 -13.63
CA ARG A 149 -6.07 6.13 -14.85
C ARG A 149 -5.54 4.72 -14.55
N ALA A 150 -4.72 4.57 -13.51
CA ALA A 150 -4.23 3.26 -13.12
C ALA A 150 -5.35 2.36 -12.55
N ILE A 151 -6.31 2.95 -11.83
CA ILE A 151 -7.50 2.24 -11.34
C ILE A 151 -8.36 1.74 -12.53
N VAL A 152 -8.67 2.63 -13.49
CA VAL A 152 -9.45 2.28 -14.68
C VAL A 152 -8.76 1.17 -15.47
N ALA A 153 -7.47 1.34 -15.78
CA ALA A 153 -6.68 0.30 -16.46
C ALA A 153 -6.64 -1.03 -15.68
N GLY A 154 -6.72 -0.97 -14.37
CA GLY A 154 -6.82 -2.17 -13.52
C GLY A 154 -8.18 -2.86 -13.61
N LEU A 155 -9.27 -2.12 -13.76
CA LEU A 155 -10.62 -2.67 -13.94
C LEU A 155 -10.76 -3.44 -15.25
N ASP A 156 -10.07 -3.00 -16.30
CA ASP A 156 -10.10 -3.60 -17.65
C ASP A 156 -9.18 -4.83 -17.80
N LYS A 157 -8.36 -5.15 -16.79
CA LYS A 157 -7.47 -6.32 -16.86
C LYS A 157 -8.23 -7.64 -16.76
N ASP A 158 -7.83 -8.62 -17.55
CA ASP A 158 -8.22 -10.02 -17.37
C ASP A 158 -7.33 -10.71 -16.31
N TRP A 159 -7.93 -11.64 -15.55
CA TRP A 159 -7.22 -12.46 -14.54
C TRP A 159 -6.35 -13.53 -15.18
#